data_02766472a8aa0885f596366c50ffb433
#
_entry.id   02766472a8aa0885f596366c50ffb433
#
_cell.length_a   1.000
_cell.length_b   1.000
_cell.length_c   1.000
_cell.angle_alpha   90.00
_cell.angle_beta   90.00
_cell.angle_gamma   90.00
#
_symmetry.space_group_name_H-M   'P 1'
#
loop_
_entity.id
_entity.type
_entity.pdbx_description
1 polymer ?
#
loop_
_entity_poly.entity_id
_entity_poly.type
_entity_poly.pdbx_seq_one_letter_code
_entity_poly.pdbx_strand_id
1 'polypeptide(L)'
;MALDKEETGERVLAIAETLINEGGMDNLKARTIAEQAGISVGSVYNLFADLEGVHRAVNMRLLDRLGAAGAAAMADLTKRGITDVRQRLLALAGAYMRFVEAHPGSWPALLAFNRRRPTLAEPDAYEARLDQLFDIIAAVLAGGDFDLDDETRRVAARTLWSSVHGIVTSGYAAKSVRRQADEIERQVDLLVTVFIRGLERGGTFAHAGPTAS
;
A
#
# COMPACT_ATOMS: atom_id res chain seq x y z
N MET A 1 10.63 7.60 -31.94
CA MET A 1 11.12 8.44 -30.80
C MET A 1 10.25 8.36 -29.54
N ALA A 2 8.91 8.45 -29.59
CA ALA A 2 8.08 8.33 -28.36
C ALA A 2 8.06 6.89 -27.79
N LEU A 3 7.91 5.88 -28.62
CA LEU A 3 7.96 4.45 -28.23
C LEU A 3 9.30 4.07 -27.59
N ASP A 4 10.39 4.60 -28.12
CA ASP A 4 11.74 4.38 -27.58
C ASP A 4 11.93 4.99 -26.17
N LYS A 5 11.31 6.14 -25.91
CA LYS A 5 11.38 6.80 -24.60
C LYS A 5 10.58 6.03 -23.53
N GLU A 6 9.41 5.52 -23.88
CA GLU A 6 8.55 4.73 -22.98
C GLU A 6 9.22 3.39 -22.67
N GLU A 7 9.68 2.66 -23.68
CA GLU A 7 10.39 1.39 -23.52
C GLU A 7 11.66 1.55 -22.66
N THR A 8 12.41 2.64 -22.89
CA THR A 8 13.60 2.93 -22.10
C THR A 8 13.25 3.26 -20.65
N GLY A 9 12.16 4.01 -20.42
CA GLY A 9 11.63 4.29 -19.09
C GLY A 9 11.25 3.02 -18.35
N GLU A 10 10.53 2.11 -19.01
CA GLU A 10 10.14 0.81 -18.47
C GLU A 10 11.36 -0.03 -18.07
N ARG A 11 12.39 -0.09 -18.92
CA ARG A 11 13.63 -0.78 -18.64
C ARG A 11 14.37 -0.20 -17.44
N VAL A 12 14.47 1.12 -17.35
CA VAL A 12 15.07 1.83 -16.21
C VAL A 12 14.33 1.47 -14.91
N LEU A 13 13.00 1.48 -14.92
CA LEU A 13 12.20 1.16 -13.74
C LEU A 13 12.33 -0.32 -13.33
N ALA A 14 12.38 -1.25 -14.29
CA ALA A 14 12.59 -2.66 -13.99
C ALA A 14 13.93 -2.92 -13.31
N ILE A 15 15.01 -2.25 -13.80
CA ILE A 15 16.32 -2.32 -13.18
C ILE A 15 16.31 -1.72 -11.78
N ALA A 16 15.71 -0.54 -11.62
CA ALA A 16 15.60 0.14 -10.33
C ALA A 16 14.85 -0.70 -9.29
N GLU A 17 13.76 -1.35 -9.70
CA GLU A 17 13.00 -2.29 -8.84
C GLU A 17 13.89 -3.44 -8.36
N THR A 18 14.67 -4.05 -9.28
CA THR A 18 15.59 -5.14 -8.92
C THR A 18 16.62 -4.67 -7.92
N LEU A 19 17.27 -3.53 -8.17
CA LEU A 19 18.28 -2.97 -7.28
C LEU A 19 17.73 -2.66 -5.87
N ILE A 20 16.54 -2.09 -5.80
CA ILE A 20 15.87 -1.80 -4.51
C ILE A 20 15.49 -3.10 -3.80
N ASN A 21 14.99 -4.10 -4.51
CA ASN A 21 14.58 -5.36 -3.90
C ASN A 21 15.78 -6.17 -3.35
N GLU A 22 16.93 -6.10 -4.01
CA GLU A 22 18.15 -6.81 -3.60
C GLU A 22 18.89 -6.15 -2.43
N GLY A 23 18.93 -4.82 -2.36
CA GLY A 23 19.73 -4.12 -1.37
C GLY A 23 19.15 -2.81 -0.84
N GLY A 24 17.86 -2.61 -1.03
CA GLY A 24 17.17 -1.39 -0.58
C GLY A 24 17.65 -0.14 -1.32
N MET A 25 17.45 1.00 -0.67
CA MET A 25 17.78 2.32 -1.25
C MET A 25 19.28 2.54 -1.48
N ASP A 26 20.13 1.85 -0.73
CA ASP A 26 21.59 2.00 -0.87
C ASP A 26 22.11 1.47 -2.21
N ASN A 27 21.37 0.54 -2.84
CA ASN A 27 21.69 0.00 -4.16
C ASN A 27 21.16 0.88 -5.30
N LEU A 28 20.22 1.78 -5.05
CA LEU A 28 19.65 2.65 -6.09
C LEU A 28 20.64 3.76 -6.47
N LYS A 29 21.41 3.53 -7.53
CA LYS A 29 22.42 4.47 -8.04
C LYS A 29 22.19 4.74 -9.52
N ALA A 30 22.11 6.02 -9.90
CA ALA A 30 21.87 6.42 -11.29
C ALA A 30 22.89 5.84 -12.27
N ARG A 31 24.16 5.71 -11.84
CA ARG A 31 25.22 5.12 -12.66
C ARG A 31 24.99 3.63 -12.92
N THR A 32 24.64 2.87 -11.88
CA THR A 32 24.32 1.44 -12.00
C THR A 32 23.12 1.19 -12.91
N ILE A 33 22.06 2.02 -12.72
CA ILE A 33 20.87 1.97 -13.59
C ILE A 33 21.25 2.24 -15.05
N ALA A 34 22.03 3.30 -15.31
CA ALA A 34 22.45 3.70 -16.64
C ALA A 34 23.29 2.60 -17.33
N GLU A 35 24.26 2.03 -16.61
CA GLU A 35 25.11 0.93 -17.09
C GLU A 35 24.27 -0.30 -17.47
N GLN A 36 23.35 -0.74 -16.59
CA GLN A 36 22.51 -1.91 -16.87
C GLN A 36 21.46 -1.65 -17.97
N ALA A 37 20.97 -0.42 -18.09
CA ALA A 37 20.02 -0.03 -19.13
C ALA A 37 20.67 0.25 -20.48
N GLY A 38 22.02 0.33 -20.55
CA GLY A 38 22.74 0.66 -21.78
C GLY A 38 22.53 2.10 -22.25
N ILE A 39 22.37 3.04 -21.31
CA ILE A 39 22.12 4.47 -21.59
C ILE A 39 23.07 5.36 -20.78
N SER A 40 23.08 6.66 -21.07
CA SER A 40 23.83 7.63 -20.26
C SER A 40 23.10 7.96 -18.94
N VAL A 41 23.84 8.37 -17.91
CA VAL A 41 23.25 8.90 -16.66
C VAL A 41 22.37 10.12 -16.94
N GLY A 42 22.76 10.98 -17.90
CA GLY A 42 21.95 12.11 -18.34
C GLY A 42 20.59 11.67 -18.93
N SER A 43 20.56 10.51 -19.62
CA SER A 43 19.31 9.95 -20.12
C SER A 43 18.38 9.50 -19.00
N VAL A 44 18.90 8.95 -17.90
CA VAL A 44 18.11 8.60 -16.71
C VAL A 44 17.44 9.86 -16.13
N TYR A 45 18.20 10.94 -15.97
CA TYR A 45 17.67 12.20 -15.44
C TYR A 45 16.70 12.92 -16.39
N ASN A 46 16.87 12.74 -17.70
CA ASN A 46 15.90 13.26 -18.69
C ASN A 46 14.54 12.51 -18.63
N LEU A 47 14.55 11.25 -18.16
CA LEU A 47 13.32 10.48 -18.00
C LEU A 47 12.60 10.75 -16.67
N PHE A 48 13.36 10.92 -15.57
CA PHE A 48 12.82 10.90 -14.21
C PHE A 48 13.21 12.13 -13.37
N ALA A 49 13.78 13.17 -13.95
CA ALA A 49 14.29 14.38 -13.33
C ALA A 49 15.49 14.12 -12.40
N ASP A 50 15.36 13.23 -11.44
CA ASP A 50 16.38 12.84 -10.47
C ASP A 50 16.19 11.39 -9.99
N LEU A 51 17.03 10.96 -9.06
CA LEU A 51 16.97 9.61 -8.49
C LEU A 51 15.73 9.42 -7.58
N GLU A 52 15.25 10.49 -6.97
CA GLU A 52 14.02 10.46 -6.18
C GLU A 52 12.79 10.26 -7.09
N GLY A 53 12.80 10.86 -8.29
CA GLY A 53 11.80 10.60 -9.33
C GLY A 53 11.77 9.14 -9.78
N VAL A 54 12.95 8.50 -9.94
CA VAL A 54 13.03 7.06 -10.21
C VAL A 54 12.41 6.27 -9.05
N HIS A 55 12.79 6.56 -7.80
CA HIS A 55 12.26 5.88 -6.62
C HIS A 55 10.75 6.04 -6.50
N ARG A 56 10.25 7.26 -6.71
CA ARG A 56 8.82 7.56 -6.71
C ARG A 56 8.06 6.72 -7.74
N ALA A 57 8.59 6.62 -8.97
CA ALA A 57 7.97 5.83 -10.04
C ALA A 57 7.96 4.32 -9.71
N VAL A 58 9.03 3.80 -9.10
CA VAL A 58 9.09 2.43 -8.59
C VAL A 58 8.02 2.21 -7.50
N ASN A 59 7.90 3.13 -6.55
CA ASN A 59 6.90 3.03 -5.49
C ASN A 59 5.46 3.10 -6.04
N MET A 60 5.20 3.91 -7.07
CA MET A 60 3.88 3.94 -7.73
C MET A 60 3.53 2.57 -8.29
N ARG A 61 4.46 1.89 -8.97
CA ARG A 61 4.27 0.51 -9.45
C ARG A 61 4.02 -0.48 -8.32
N LEU A 62 4.72 -0.32 -7.21
CA LEU A 62 4.54 -1.19 -6.04
C LEU A 62 3.13 -1.02 -5.46
N LEU A 63 2.62 0.21 -5.37
CA LEU A 63 1.25 0.50 -4.94
C LEU A 63 0.20 -0.05 -5.92
N ASP A 64 0.43 0.09 -7.24
CA ASP A 64 -0.44 -0.48 -8.27
C ASP A 64 -0.55 -2.02 -8.13
N ARG A 65 0.57 -2.71 -7.89
CA ARG A 65 0.60 -4.16 -7.65
C ARG A 65 -0.11 -4.55 -6.34
N LEU A 66 0.05 -3.77 -5.29
CA LEU A 66 -0.67 -3.98 -4.04
C LEU A 66 -2.19 -3.85 -4.24
N GLY A 67 -2.62 -2.80 -4.96
CA GLY A 67 -4.02 -2.62 -5.33
C GLY A 67 -4.56 -3.78 -6.15
N ALA A 68 -3.80 -4.24 -7.15
CA ALA A 68 -4.14 -5.41 -7.97
C ALA A 68 -4.26 -6.70 -7.13
N ALA A 69 -3.37 -6.92 -6.17
CA ALA A 69 -3.44 -8.07 -5.26
C ALA A 69 -4.71 -8.04 -4.40
N GLY A 70 -5.08 -6.86 -3.88
CA GLY A 70 -6.34 -6.67 -3.14
C GLY A 70 -7.57 -6.90 -4.02
N ALA A 71 -7.59 -6.34 -5.23
CA ALA A 71 -8.67 -6.54 -6.18
C ALA A 71 -8.84 -8.01 -6.60
N ALA A 72 -7.73 -8.72 -6.81
CA ALA A 72 -7.75 -10.16 -7.11
C ALA A 72 -8.33 -10.98 -5.97
N ALA A 73 -7.97 -10.68 -4.71
CA ALA A 73 -8.54 -11.32 -3.54
C ALA A 73 -10.05 -11.10 -3.44
N MET A 74 -10.53 -9.88 -3.72
CA MET A 74 -11.96 -9.56 -3.74
C MET A 74 -12.70 -10.28 -4.87
N ALA A 75 -12.11 -10.36 -6.05
CA ALA A 75 -12.69 -11.07 -7.20
C ALA A 75 -12.83 -12.58 -6.93
N ASP A 76 -11.84 -13.21 -6.29
CA ASP A 76 -11.92 -14.61 -5.88
C ASP A 76 -13.07 -14.86 -4.89
N LEU A 77 -13.19 -14.06 -3.84
CA LEU A 77 -14.28 -14.18 -2.88
C LEU A 77 -15.66 -13.96 -3.50
N THR A 78 -15.75 -13.01 -4.43
CA THR A 78 -16.99 -12.76 -5.18
C THR A 78 -17.40 -13.98 -6.03
N LYS A 79 -16.44 -14.61 -6.74
CA LYS A 79 -16.68 -15.85 -7.50
C LYS A 79 -17.15 -17.01 -6.61
N ARG A 80 -16.69 -17.04 -5.38
CA ARG A 80 -17.06 -18.05 -4.37
C ARG A 80 -18.34 -17.72 -3.61
N GLY A 81 -19.01 -16.59 -3.93
CA GLY A 81 -20.23 -16.14 -3.28
C GLY A 81 -20.04 -15.68 -1.83
N ILE A 82 -18.82 -15.35 -1.42
CA ILE A 82 -18.50 -14.89 -0.07
C ILE A 82 -18.78 -13.39 0.02
N THR A 83 -19.82 -13.02 0.77
CA THR A 83 -20.25 -11.63 0.99
C THR A 83 -19.96 -11.13 2.42
N ASP A 84 -19.61 -12.02 3.32
CA ASP A 84 -19.31 -11.68 4.72
C ASP A 84 -18.16 -10.65 4.81
N VAL A 85 -18.44 -9.50 5.40
CA VAL A 85 -17.51 -8.35 5.47
C VAL A 85 -16.24 -8.71 6.22
N ARG A 86 -16.34 -9.44 7.34
CA ARG A 86 -15.18 -9.84 8.12
C ARG A 86 -14.25 -10.75 7.30
N GLN A 87 -14.80 -11.75 6.60
CA GLN A 87 -14.01 -12.64 5.74
C GLN A 87 -13.33 -11.86 4.61
N ARG A 88 -14.01 -10.90 4.00
CA ARG A 88 -13.47 -10.06 2.95
C ARG A 88 -12.33 -9.17 3.45
N LEU A 89 -12.49 -8.54 4.63
CA LEU A 89 -11.42 -7.74 5.24
C LEU A 89 -10.20 -8.59 5.61
N LEU A 90 -10.41 -9.78 6.15
CA LEU A 90 -9.31 -10.71 6.45
C LEU A 90 -8.59 -11.18 5.18
N ALA A 91 -9.30 -11.37 4.08
CA ALA A 91 -8.68 -11.72 2.80
C ALA A 91 -7.84 -10.57 2.23
N LEU A 92 -8.29 -9.30 2.37
CA LEU A 92 -7.50 -8.13 2.03
C LEU A 92 -6.24 -8.03 2.87
N ALA A 93 -6.36 -8.18 4.19
CA ALA A 93 -5.23 -8.18 5.10
C ALA A 93 -4.23 -9.32 4.77
N GLY A 94 -4.71 -10.52 4.48
CA GLY A 94 -3.88 -11.65 4.04
C GLY A 94 -3.18 -11.38 2.71
N ALA A 95 -3.85 -10.75 1.74
CA ALA A 95 -3.23 -10.33 0.48
C ALA A 95 -2.11 -9.31 0.73
N TYR A 96 -2.35 -8.34 1.61
CA TYR A 96 -1.36 -7.35 2.02
C TYR A 96 -0.15 -7.99 2.71
N MET A 97 -0.34 -8.91 3.66
CA MET A 97 0.76 -9.60 4.35
C MET A 97 1.63 -10.38 3.38
N ARG A 98 1.03 -11.18 2.49
CA ARG A 98 1.77 -11.90 1.44
C ARG A 98 2.52 -10.97 0.51
N PHE A 99 1.92 -9.82 0.21
CA PHE A 99 2.57 -8.81 -0.61
C PHE A 99 3.83 -8.25 0.07
N VAL A 100 3.77 -7.91 1.35
CA VAL A 100 4.92 -7.43 2.13
C VAL A 100 6.03 -8.49 2.19
N GLU A 101 5.68 -9.75 2.42
CA GLU A 101 6.61 -10.89 2.43
C GLU A 101 7.32 -11.10 1.09
N ALA A 102 6.60 -10.88 -0.02
CA ALA A 102 7.15 -11.00 -1.36
C ALA A 102 8.08 -9.83 -1.77
N HIS A 103 8.06 -8.72 -1.02
CA HIS A 103 8.81 -7.50 -1.35
C HIS A 103 9.69 -7.01 -0.19
N PRO A 104 10.60 -7.85 0.35
CA PRO A 104 11.34 -7.57 1.59
C PRO A 104 12.28 -6.35 1.50
N GLY A 105 12.78 -6.02 0.30
CA GLY A 105 13.62 -4.84 0.06
C GLY A 105 12.80 -3.61 -0.34
N SER A 106 11.84 -3.78 -1.24
CA SER A 106 11.05 -2.69 -1.81
C SER A 106 10.05 -2.10 -0.81
N TRP A 107 9.45 -2.93 0.07
CA TRP A 107 8.48 -2.45 1.05
C TRP A 107 9.07 -1.48 2.09
N PRO A 108 10.21 -1.79 2.76
CA PRO A 108 10.87 -0.83 3.65
C PRO A 108 11.32 0.45 2.92
N ALA A 109 11.75 0.35 1.67
CA ALA A 109 12.13 1.50 0.85
C ALA A 109 10.95 2.43 0.60
N LEU A 110 9.76 1.88 0.26
CA LEU A 110 8.51 2.63 0.12
C LEU A 110 8.13 3.33 1.43
N LEU A 111 8.21 2.65 2.57
CA LEU A 111 7.91 3.25 3.87
C LEU A 111 8.87 4.39 4.22
N ALA A 112 10.15 4.23 3.89
CA ALA A 112 11.16 5.28 4.10
C ALA A 112 10.90 6.50 3.21
N PHE A 113 10.46 6.30 1.98
CA PHE A 113 10.03 7.36 1.06
C PHE A 113 8.83 8.12 1.63
N ASN A 114 7.78 7.42 2.05
CA ASN A 114 6.56 8.03 2.59
C ASN A 114 6.85 8.93 3.81
N ARG A 115 7.78 8.53 4.69
CA ARG A 115 8.17 9.33 5.85
C ARG A 115 8.90 10.63 5.51
N ARG A 116 9.53 10.71 4.34
CA ARG A 116 10.31 11.88 3.90
C ARG A 116 9.55 12.80 2.97
N ARG A 117 8.40 12.36 2.46
CA ARG A 117 7.61 13.17 1.53
C ARG A 117 7.17 14.47 2.19
N PRO A 118 7.32 15.61 1.51
CA PRO A 118 6.71 16.85 1.97
C PRO A 118 5.18 16.76 1.89
N THR A 119 4.49 17.44 2.79
CA THR A 119 3.05 17.65 2.65
C THR A 119 2.82 18.59 1.48
N LEU A 120 2.06 18.15 0.48
CA LEU A 120 1.69 18.95 -0.68
C LEU A 120 0.39 19.70 -0.42
N ALA A 121 0.24 20.88 -1.01
CA ALA A 121 -1.01 21.64 -0.94
C ALA A 121 -2.15 20.95 -1.71
N GLU A 122 -1.81 20.26 -2.81
CA GLU A 122 -2.75 19.51 -3.63
C GLU A 122 -2.30 18.04 -3.72
N PRO A 123 -3.25 17.07 -3.65
CA PRO A 123 -2.94 15.67 -3.82
C PRO A 123 -2.29 15.40 -5.18
N ASP A 124 -1.24 14.61 -5.20
CA ASP A 124 -0.60 14.18 -6.42
C ASP A 124 -1.02 12.76 -6.85
N ALA A 125 -0.53 12.30 -8.01
CA ALA A 125 -0.82 10.97 -8.53
C ALA A 125 -0.39 9.84 -7.58
N TYR A 126 0.57 10.07 -6.70
CA TYR A 126 0.99 9.11 -5.69
C TYR A 126 -0.03 9.00 -4.56
N GLU A 127 -0.56 10.12 -4.07
CA GLU A 127 -1.61 10.16 -3.05
C GLU A 127 -2.90 9.55 -3.56
N ALA A 128 -3.27 9.82 -4.82
CA ALA A 128 -4.40 9.17 -5.45
C ALA A 128 -4.31 7.63 -5.44
N ARG A 129 -3.11 7.06 -5.59
CA ARG A 129 -2.92 5.61 -5.49
C ARG A 129 -3.07 5.08 -4.06
N LEU A 130 -2.64 5.84 -3.07
CA LEU A 130 -2.87 5.48 -1.67
C LEU A 130 -4.37 5.52 -1.34
N ASP A 131 -5.09 6.54 -1.81
CA ASP A 131 -6.53 6.65 -1.60
C ASP A 131 -7.30 5.48 -2.25
N GLN A 132 -6.90 5.02 -3.44
CA GLN A 132 -7.48 3.84 -4.08
C GLN A 132 -7.38 2.56 -3.21
N LEU A 133 -6.32 2.41 -2.41
CA LEU A 133 -6.22 1.28 -1.49
C LEU A 133 -7.26 1.39 -0.36
N PHE A 134 -7.52 2.60 0.13
CA PHE A 134 -8.56 2.84 1.15
C PHE A 134 -9.96 2.64 0.58
N ASP A 135 -10.19 3.02 -0.69
CA ASP A 135 -11.47 2.84 -1.37
C ASP A 135 -11.88 1.37 -1.49
N ILE A 136 -10.92 0.46 -1.69
CA ILE A 136 -11.20 -0.99 -1.69
C ILE A 136 -11.77 -1.42 -0.32
N ILE A 137 -11.19 -0.94 0.79
CA ILE A 137 -11.66 -1.26 2.15
C ILE A 137 -13.02 -0.62 2.39
N ALA A 138 -13.20 0.64 2.00
CA ALA A 138 -14.48 1.35 2.13
C ALA A 138 -15.59 0.64 1.35
N ALA A 139 -15.31 0.14 0.15
CA ALA A 139 -16.26 -0.64 -0.64
C ALA A 139 -16.64 -1.97 0.03
N VAL A 140 -15.70 -2.64 0.72
CA VAL A 140 -16.01 -3.83 1.52
C VAL A 140 -16.91 -3.47 2.70
N LEU A 141 -16.63 -2.38 3.42
CA LEU A 141 -17.47 -1.90 4.53
C LEU A 141 -18.87 -1.50 4.06
N ALA A 142 -19.01 -0.95 2.86
CA ALA A 142 -20.32 -0.60 2.28
C ALA A 142 -21.21 -1.82 2.01
N GLY A 143 -20.63 -3.02 1.92
CA GLY A 143 -21.35 -4.29 1.78
C GLY A 143 -21.94 -4.83 3.08
N GLY A 144 -21.67 -4.21 4.23
CA GLY A 144 -22.20 -4.58 5.54
C GLY A 144 -23.43 -3.76 5.92
N ASP A 145 -24.19 -4.28 6.88
CA ASP A 145 -25.34 -3.58 7.48
C ASP A 145 -24.84 -2.72 8.66
N PHE A 146 -24.12 -1.63 8.32
CA PHE A 146 -23.59 -0.69 9.29
C PHE A 146 -24.21 0.68 9.08
N ASP A 147 -24.64 1.33 10.16
CA ASP A 147 -25.13 2.73 10.13
C ASP A 147 -23.94 3.70 10.01
N LEU A 148 -23.35 3.76 8.82
CA LEU A 148 -22.20 4.60 8.49
C LEU A 148 -22.54 5.48 7.28
N ASP A 149 -22.41 6.78 7.45
CA ASP A 149 -22.36 7.68 6.30
C ASP A 149 -21.04 7.51 5.52
N ASP A 150 -20.96 8.13 4.35
CA ASP A 150 -19.81 7.97 3.46
C ASP A 150 -18.51 8.55 4.07
N GLU A 151 -18.59 9.61 4.86
CA GLU A 151 -17.44 10.21 5.53
C GLU A 151 -16.91 9.29 6.62
N THR A 152 -17.79 8.84 7.52
CA THR A 152 -17.44 7.91 8.59
C THR A 152 -16.90 6.60 8.05
N ARG A 153 -17.45 6.10 6.93
CA ARG A 153 -16.96 4.89 6.26
C ARG A 153 -15.54 5.05 5.73
N ARG A 154 -15.18 6.20 5.15
CA ARG A 154 -13.80 6.49 4.72
C ARG A 154 -12.85 6.59 5.90
N VAL A 155 -13.27 7.23 7.00
CA VAL A 155 -12.50 7.29 8.25
C VAL A 155 -12.29 5.88 8.81
N ALA A 156 -13.33 5.06 8.85
CA ALA A 156 -13.26 3.67 9.30
C ALA A 156 -12.29 2.83 8.44
N ALA A 157 -12.34 2.99 7.11
CA ALA A 157 -11.42 2.31 6.19
C ALA A 157 -9.96 2.71 6.43
N ARG A 158 -9.67 3.99 6.57
CA ARG A 158 -8.32 4.50 6.88
C ARG A 158 -7.84 4.06 8.26
N THR A 159 -8.72 4.05 9.26
CA THR A 159 -8.40 3.59 10.62
C THR A 159 -8.03 2.11 10.60
N LEU A 160 -8.82 1.29 9.93
CA LEU A 160 -8.56 -0.14 9.81
C LEU A 160 -7.25 -0.42 9.06
N TRP A 161 -7.04 0.27 7.92
CA TRP A 161 -5.77 0.19 7.20
C TRP A 161 -4.58 0.54 8.09
N SER A 162 -4.62 1.71 8.76
CA SER A 162 -3.51 2.19 9.60
C SER A 162 -3.20 1.22 10.74
N SER A 163 -4.23 0.60 11.31
CA SER A 163 -4.07 -0.38 12.39
C SER A 163 -3.44 -1.68 11.89
N VAL A 164 -3.94 -2.25 10.78
CA VAL A 164 -3.37 -3.45 10.14
C VAL A 164 -1.95 -3.18 9.66
N HIS A 165 -1.73 -2.04 9.01
CA HIS A 165 -0.42 -1.61 8.55
C HIS A 165 0.59 -1.49 9.70
N GLY A 166 0.18 -0.92 10.83
CA GLY A 166 1.00 -0.83 12.05
C GLY A 166 1.38 -2.21 12.59
N ILE A 167 0.45 -3.14 12.70
CA ILE A 167 0.69 -4.53 13.13
C ILE A 167 1.70 -5.20 12.20
N VAL A 168 1.45 -5.15 10.89
CA VAL A 168 2.27 -5.81 9.86
C VAL A 168 3.68 -5.24 9.84
N THR A 169 3.82 -3.91 9.80
CA THR A 169 5.15 -3.26 9.72
C THR A 169 5.97 -3.45 11.00
N SER A 170 5.34 -3.40 12.18
CA SER A 170 6.00 -3.68 13.46
C SER A 170 6.39 -5.15 13.57
N GLY A 171 5.51 -6.03 13.12
CA GLY A 171 5.73 -7.47 13.12
C GLY A 171 6.92 -7.88 12.26
N TYR A 172 7.01 -7.43 11.03
CA TYR A 172 8.12 -7.79 10.12
C TYR A 172 9.44 -7.05 10.42
N ALA A 173 9.43 -5.98 11.21
CA ALA A 173 10.66 -5.31 11.66
C ALA A 173 11.47 -6.11 12.68
N ALA A 174 10.88 -7.08 13.36
CA ALA A 174 11.57 -7.88 14.35
C ALA A 174 12.25 -9.12 13.72
N LYS A 175 13.40 -9.52 14.26
CA LYS A 175 14.35 -10.46 13.62
C LYS A 175 13.96 -11.95 13.62
N SER A 176 12.74 -12.34 14.04
CA SER A 176 12.34 -13.76 14.18
C SER A 176 11.13 -14.11 13.28
N VAL A 177 11.39 -14.52 12.06
CA VAL A 177 10.43 -14.55 10.93
C VAL A 177 9.26 -15.55 11.09
N ARG A 178 9.45 -16.78 11.59
CA ARG A 178 8.39 -17.82 11.58
C ARG A 178 7.36 -17.71 12.71
N ARG A 179 7.81 -17.40 13.92
CA ARG A 179 6.90 -17.21 15.08
C ARG A 179 6.06 -15.94 14.94
N GLN A 180 6.49 -15.08 14.08
CA GLN A 180 5.96 -13.75 13.87
C GLN A 180 4.79 -13.72 12.89
N ALA A 181 4.80 -14.53 11.82
CA ALA A 181 3.71 -14.58 10.85
C ALA A 181 2.40 -15.01 11.53
N ASP A 182 2.41 -16.10 12.29
CA ASP A 182 1.24 -16.61 13.03
C ASP A 182 0.73 -15.58 14.07
N GLU A 183 1.64 -14.84 14.70
CA GLU A 183 1.27 -13.81 15.67
C GLU A 183 0.67 -12.58 15.00
N ILE A 184 1.24 -12.15 13.87
CA ILE A 184 0.70 -11.06 13.05
C ILE A 184 -0.71 -11.42 12.57
N GLU A 185 -0.91 -12.64 12.05
CA GLU A 185 -2.22 -13.12 11.61
C GLU A 185 -3.24 -13.10 12.75
N ARG A 186 -2.88 -13.58 13.95
CA ARG A 186 -3.76 -13.54 15.13
C ARG A 186 -4.12 -12.13 15.55
N GLN A 187 -3.16 -11.20 15.53
CA GLN A 187 -3.40 -9.78 15.86
C GLN A 187 -4.33 -9.13 14.85
N VAL A 188 -4.12 -9.39 13.56
CA VAL A 188 -4.98 -8.88 12.49
C VAL A 188 -6.40 -9.46 12.60
N ASP A 189 -6.54 -10.78 12.84
CA ASP A 189 -7.86 -11.41 13.03
C ASP A 189 -8.60 -10.82 14.23
N LEU A 190 -7.91 -10.66 15.37
CA LEU A 190 -8.47 -10.02 16.55
C LEU A 190 -8.93 -8.60 16.26
N LEU A 191 -8.05 -7.79 15.64
CA LEU A 191 -8.37 -6.41 15.29
C LEU A 191 -9.60 -6.32 14.41
N VAL A 192 -9.63 -7.05 13.29
CA VAL A 192 -10.76 -7.04 12.34
C VAL A 192 -12.04 -7.51 13.02
N THR A 193 -11.96 -8.56 13.84
CA THR A 193 -13.13 -9.08 14.55
C THR A 193 -13.70 -8.08 15.54
N VAL A 194 -12.85 -7.42 16.34
CA VAL A 194 -13.30 -6.41 17.31
C VAL A 194 -13.84 -5.17 16.59
N PHE A 195 -13.18 -4.76 15.51
CA PHE A 195 -13.58 -3.60 14.71
C PHE A 195 -14.98 -3.80 14.12
N ILE A 196 -15.25 -4.93 13.46
CA ILE A 196 -16.56 -5.24 12.88
C ILE A 196 -17.62 -5.33 13.96
N ARG A 197 -17.37 -6.03 15.07
CA ARG A 197 -18.32 -6.08 16.20
C ARG A 197 -18.62 -4.71 16.81
N GLY A 198 -17.66 -3.79 16.76
CA GLY A 198 -17.85 -2.40 17.18
C GLY A 198 -18.83 -1.68 16.25
N LEU A 199 -18.69 -1.85 14.93
CA LEU A 199 -19.59 -1.27 13.93
C LEU A 199 -21.02 -1.85 14.02
N GLU A 200 -21.17 -3.16 14.21
CA GLU A 200 -22.46 -3.85 14.33
C GLU A 200 -23.28 -3.38 15.55
N ARG A 201 -22.61 -2.95 16.63
CA ARG A 201 -23.27 -2.48 17.84
C ARG A 201 -23.81 -1.05 17.76
N GLY A 202 -23.62 -0.37 16.63
CA GLY A 202 -24.19 0.94 16.38
C GLY A 202 -23.65 2.01 17.34
N GLY A 203 -22.36 2.25 17.36
CA GLY A 203 -21.78 3.44 18.01
C GLY A 203 -22.06 4.64 17.12
N THR A 204 -22.80 5.64 17.60
CA THR A 204 -22.86 6.95 16.96
C THR A 204 -21.45 7.55 17.03
N PHE A 205 -20.67 7.42 15.96
CA PHE A 205 -19.39 8.09 15.79
C PHE A 205 -19.61 9.56 15.38
N ALA A 206 -20.56 10.24 16.05
CA ALA A 206 -20.75 11.66 15.85
C ALA A 206 -19.48 12.36 16.33
N HIS A 207 -18.71 12.89 15.38
CA HIS A 207 -17.65 13.84 15.70
C HIS A 207 -18.36 15.03 16.38
N ALA A 208 -18.19 15.17 17.70
CA ALA A 208 -18.46 16.43 18.36
C ALA A 208 -17.46 17.41 17.73
N GLY A 209 -17.94 18.20 16.78
CA GLY A 209 -17.16 19.29 16.21
C GLY A 209 -16.62 20.18 17.33
N PRO A 210 -15.50 20.89 17.14
CA PRO A 210 -14.96 21.79 18.15
C PRO A 210 -16.07 22.76 18.57
N THR A 211 -16.46 22.69 19.84
CA THR A 211 -17.32 23.69 20.45
C THR A 211 -16.60 25.03 20.31
N ALA A 212 -17.10 25.89 19.42
CA ALA A 212 -16.66 27.28 19.33
C ALA A 212 -16.87 27.93 20.70
N SER A 213 -15.77 28.29 21.34
CA SER A 213 -15.72 29.20 22.50
C SER A 213 -15.19 30.53 22.06
#